data_f8e6e0b7c2c279cb28282fbaff6278a5
#
_entry.id   f8e6e0b7c2c279cb28282fbaff6278a5
#
_cell.length_a   1.000
_cell.length_b   1.000
_cell.length_c   1.000
_cell.angle_alpha   90.00
_cell.angle_beta   90.00
_cell.angle_gamma   90.00
#
_symmetry.space_group_name_H-M   'P 1'
#
loop_
_entity.id
_entity.type
_entity.pdbx_description
1 polymer ?
#
loop_
_entity_poly.entity_id
_entity_poly.type
_entity_poly.pdbx_seq_one_letter_code
_entity_poly.pdbx_strand_id
1 'polypeptide(L)'
;NNNYMANSKSAEKRIEINERNRLRNRFYKSSVRTLIKVFLKNLEAYKISKNPEEKEKVEKNLSSVFSLIDKGTKKNIFHKNAAARKKAKLAAHLKAA
;
A
#
# COMPACT_ATOMS: atom_id res chain seq x y z
N ASN A 1 -39.93 -19.37 -10.08
CA ASN A 1 -39.85 -18.02 -10.61
C ASN A 1 -38.46 -17.76 -11.15
N ASN A 2 -38.32 -17.73 -12.49
CA ASN A 2 -37.04 -17.58 -13.15
C ASN A 2 -36.36 -16.23 -12.86
N ASN A 3 -37.15 -15.17 -12.79
CA ASN A 3 -36.60 -13.84 -12.50
C ASN A 3 -36.00 -13.76 -11.10
N TYR A 4 -36.67 -14.39 -10.13
CA TYR A 4 -36.17 -14.45 -8.76
C TYR A 4 -34.83 -15.20 -8.70
N MET A 5 -34.75 -16.37 -9.37
CA MET A 5 -33.53 -17.17 -9.40
C MET A 5 -32.36 -16.45 -10.09
N ALA A 6 -32.65 -15.76 -11.21
CA ALA A 6 -31.63 -14.99 -11.91
C ALA A 6 -31.10 -13.85 -11.04
N ASN A 7 -31.99 -13.12 -10.35
CA ASN A 7 -31.61 -12.05 -9.45
C ASN A 7 -30.78 -12.57 -8.26
N SER A 8 -31.14 -13.74 -7.74
CA SER A 8 -30.41 -14.38 -6.65
C SER A 8 -28.99 -14.76 -7.04
N LYS A 9 -28.81 -15.34 -8.23
CA LYS A 9 -27.48 -15.69 -8.76
C LYS A 9 -26.63 -14.45 -9.00
N SER A 10 -27.24 -13.40 -9.56
CA SER A 10 -26.59 -12.11 -9.80
C SER A 10 -26.12 -11.49 -8.48
N ALA A 11 -26.98 -11.53 -7.47
CA ALA A 11 -26.66 -11.01 -6.14
C ALA A 11 -25.52 -11.79 -5.49
N GLU A 12 -25.53 -13.11 -5.61
CA GLU A 12 -24.45 -13.95 -5.09
C GLU A 12 -23.12 -13.63 -5.74
N LYS A 13 -23.10 -13.46 -7.06
CA LYS A 13 -21.87 -13.11 -7.78
C LYS A 13 -21.35 -11.74 -7.35
N ARG A 14 -22.25 -10.79 -7.14
CA ARG A 14 -21.89 -9.44 -6.68
C ARG A 14 -21.26 -9.51 -5.29
N ILE A 15 -21.81 -10.33 -4.40
CA ILE A 15 -21.26 -10.53 -3.06
C ILE A 15 -19.86 -11.11 -3.14
N GLU A 16 -19.63 -12.11 -3.99
CA GLU A 16 -18.30 -12.68 -4.20
C GLU A 16 -17.29 -11.65 -4.67
N ILE A 17 -17.67 -10.84 -5.67
CA ILE A 17 -16.80 -9.81 -6.23
C ILE A 17 -16.47 -8.77 -5.16
N ASN A 18 -17.48 -8.33 -4.39
CA ASN A 18 -17.30 -7.35 -3.32
C ASN A 18 -16.37 -7.87 -2.23
N GLU A 19 -16.50 -9.13 -1.86
CA GLU A 19 -15.67 -9.76 -0.85
C GLU A 19 -14.22 -9.87 -1.33
N ARG A 20 -14.01 -10.29 -2.58
CA ARG A 20 -12.69 -10.36 -3.18
C ARG A 20 -12.03 -8.99 -3.22
N ASN A 21 -12.77 -7.94 -3.60
CA ASN A 21 -12.26 -6.58 -3.65
C ASN A 21 -11.92 -6.06 -2.25
N ARG A 22 -12.76 -6.37 -1.27
CA ARG A 22 -12.53 -6.00 0.13
C ARG A 22 -11.23 -6.61 0.65
N LEU A 23 -11.00 -7.89 0.38
CA LEU A 23 -9.79 -8.59 0.79
C LEU A 23 -8.55 -8.03 0.11
N ARG A 24 -8.64 -7.73 -1.20
CA ARG A 24 -7.56 -7.11 -1.95
C ARG A 24 -7.22 -5.74 -1.40
N ASN A 25 -8.23 -4.91 -1.14
CA ASN A 25 -8.03 -3.55 -0.61
C ASN A 25 -7.38 -3.61 0.77
N ARG A 26 -7.84 -4.53 1.61
CA ARG A 26 -7.28 -4.75 2.95
C ARG A 26 -5.82 -5.17 2.86
N PHE A 27 -5.49 -6.08 1.93
CA PHE A 27 -4.12 -6.54 1.71
C PHE A 27 -3.20 -5.37 1.36
N TYR A 28 -3.59 -4.53 0.39
CA TYR A 28 -2.76 -3.40 -0.02
C TYR A 28 -2.57 -2.39 1.11
N LYS A 29 -3.65 -2.03 1.79
CA LYS A 29 -3.58 -1.06 2.89
C LYS A 29 -2.73 -1.56 4.05
N SER A 30 -2.89 -2.81 4.42
CA SER A 30 -2.13 -3.46 5.49
C SER A 30 -0.66 -3.59 5.12
N SER A 31 -0.36 -4.00 3.88
CA SER A 31 1.00 -4.16 3.40
C SER A 31 1.75 -2.83 3.34
N VAL A 32 1.10 -1.78 2.85
CA VAL A 32 1.70 -0.44 2.84
C VAL A 32 2.03 0.02 4.26
N ARG A 33 1.10 -0.17 5.18
CA ARG A 33 1.31 0.22 6.59
C ARG A 33 2.50 -0.52 7.19
N THR A 34 2.60 -1.82 6.95
CA THR A 34 3.70 -2.65 7.45
C THR A 34 5.04 -2.20 6.87
N LEU A 35 5.09 -1.98 5.56
CA LEU A 35 6.33 -1.55 4.89
C LEU A 35 6.77 -0.16 5.36
N ILE A 36 5.82 0.74 5.62
CA ILE A 36 6.14 2.07 6.16
C ILE A 36 6.77 1.94 7.55
N LYS A 37 6.24 1.08 8.40
CA LYS A 37 6.81 0.83 9.73
C LYS A 37 8.24 0.32 9.64
N VAL A 38 8.51 -0.60 8.72
CA VAL A 38 9.87 -1.13 8.49
C VAL A 38 10.79 -0.02 8.00
N PHE A 39 10.31 0.79 7.05
CA PHE A 39 11.06 1.92 6.53
C PHE A 39 11.46 2.90 7.64
N LEU A 40 10.51 3.30 8.47
CA LEU A 40 10.76 4.26 9.56
C LEU A 40 11.72 3.70 10.60
N LYS A 41 11.59 2.40 10.91
CA LYS A 41 12.50 1.73 11.85
C LYS A 41 13.93 1.73 11.32
N ASN A 42 14.11 1.38 10.06
CA ASN A 42 15.44 1.34 9.45
C ASN A 42 16.02 2.75 9.28
N LEU A 43 15.13 3.72 9.02
CA LEU A 43 15.54 5.12 8.92
C LEU A 43 16.09 5.65 10.23
N GLU A 44 15.45 5.29 11.36
CA GLU A 44 15.95 5.68 12.68
C GLU A 44 17.35 5.09 12.94
N ALA A 45 17.55 3.82 12.59
CA ALA A 45 18.86 3.18 12.71
C ALA A 45 19.91 3.90 11.86
N TYR A 46 19.55 4.28 10.64
CA TYR A 46 20.45 5.03 9.77
C TYR A 46 20.78 6.42 10.33
N LYS A 47 19.80 7.11 10.90
CA LYS A 47 20.03 8.44 11.49
C LYS A 47 21.10 8.41 12.58
N ILE A 48 21.14 7.32 13.32
CA ILE A 48 22.10 7.15 14.43
C ILE A 48 23.48 6.75 13.89
N SER A 49 23.53 5.72 13.03
CA SER A 49 24.79 5.12 12.58
C SER A 49 25.46 5.85 11.43
N LYS A 50 24.66 6.47 10.55
CA LYS A 50 25.11 7.09 9.29
C LYS A 50 25.87 6.11 8.38
N ASN A 51 25.61 4.80 8.55
CA ASN A 51 26.25 3.76 7.80
C ASN A 51 25.68 3.68 6.38
N PRO A 52 26.52 3.71 5.32
CA PRO A 52 26.02 3.62 3.94
C PRO A 52 25.22 2.36 3.63
N GLU A 53 25.54 1.24 4.27
CA GLU A 53 24.79 -0.01 4.10
C GLU A 53 23.37 0.12 4.62
N GLU A 54 23.19 0.82 5.72
CA GLU A 54 21.85 1.08 6.27
C GLU A 54 21.08 2.06 5.40
N LYS A 55 21.76 3.04 4.81
CA LYS A 55 21.13 3.97 3.87
C LYS A 55 20.57 3.22 2.65
N GLU A 56 21.35 2.30 2.10
CA GLU A 56 20.91 1.47 0.97
C GLU A 56 19.67 0.68 1.32
N LYS A 57 19.65 0.10 2.51
CA LYS A 57 18.52 -0.67 3.01
C LYS A 57 17.26 0.18 3.12
N VAL A 58 17.39 1.41 3.64
CA VAL A 58 16.28 2.36 3.75
C VAL A 58 15.77 2.75 2.37
N GLU A 59 16.66 3.01 1.42
CA GLU A 59 16.29 3.34 0.05
C GLU A 59 15.52 2.20 -0.62
N LYS A 60 15.92 0.95 -0.40
CA LYS A 60 15.21 -0.22 -0.90
C LYS A 60 13.83 -0.34 -0.27
N ASN A 61 13.72 -0.08 1.04
CA ASN A 61 12.43 -0.08 1.72
C ASN A 61 11.50 0.96 1.12
N LEU A 62 12.00 2.15 0.86
CA LEU A 62 11.22 3.23 0.27
C LEU A 62 10.73 2.86 -1.14
N SER A 63 11.60 2.26 -1.95
CA SER A 63 11.25 1.78 -3.29
C SER A 63 10.13 0.75 -3.24
N SER A 64 10.19 -0.17 -2.27
CA SER A 64 9.15 -1.19 -2.09
C SER A 64 7.82 -0.57 -1.72
N VAL A 65 7.82 0.40 -0.81
CA VAL A 65 6.60 1.12 -0.42
C VAL A 65 6.01 1.85 -1.62
N PHE A 66 6.84 2.57 -2.37
CA PHE A 66 6.40 3.32 -3.56
C PHE A 66 5.78 2.40 -4.60
N SER A 67 6.42 1.26 -4.85
CA SER A 67 5.91 0.26 -5.80
C SER A 67 4.51 -0.21 -5.40
N LEU A 68 4.33 -0.51 -4.12
CA LEU A 68 3.04 -1.00 -3.62
C LEU A 68 1.96 0.08 -3.66
N ILE A 69 2.31 1.32 -3.30
CA ILE A 69 1.37 2.46 -3.38
C ILE A 69 0.96 2.69 -4.83
N ASP A 70 1.91 2.65 -5.78
CA ASP A 70 1.62 2.87 -7.20
C ASP A 70 0.70 1.78 -7.75
N LYS A 71 0.96 0.53 -7.41
CA LYS A 71 0.11 -0.60 -7.81
C LYS A 71 -1.30 -0.45 -7.25
N GLY A 72 -1.41 -0.08 -5.98
CA GLY A 72 -2.71 0.15 -5.34
C GLY A 72 -3.47 1.32 -5.97
N THR A 73 -2.76 2.35 -6.39
CA THR A 73 -3.36 3.50 -7.06
C THR A 73 -3.90 3.11 -8.43
N LYS A 74 -3.16 2.30 -9.20
CA LYS A 74 -3.63 1.78 -10.49
C LYS A 74 -4.89 0.95 -10.34
N LYS A 75 -5.04 0.26 -9.23
CA LYS A 75 -6.21 -0.57 -8.93
C LYS A 75 -7.33 0.23 -8.27
N ASN A 76 -7.19 1.53 -8.15
CA ASN A 76 -8.16 2.44 -7.51
C ASN A 76 -8.38 2.13 -6.03
N ILE A 77 -7.42 1.49 -5.36
CA ILE A 77 -7.46 1.24 -3.92
C ILE A 77 -7.09 2.50 -3.16
N PHE A 78 -6.10 3.24 -3.67
CA PHE A 78 -5.66 4.51 -3.11
C PHE A 78 -6.03 5.65 -4.06
N HIS A 79 -6.48 6.76 -3.49
CA HIS A 79 -6.73 7.95 -4.29
C HIS A 79 -5.41 8.55 -4.74
N LYS A 80 -5.35 8.94 -6.01
CA LYS A 80 -4.15 9.50 -6.65
C LYS A 80 -3.49 10.62 -5.85
N ASN A 81 -4.28 11.57 -5.35
CA ASN A 81 -3.73 12.71 -4.61
C ASN A 81 -3.22 12.31 -3.22
N ALA A 82 -3.93 11.43 -2.53
CA ALA A 82 -3.50 10.92 -1.23
C ALA A 82 -2.21 10.11 -1.37
N ALA A 83 -2.11 9.29 -2.42
CA ALA A 83 -0.92 8.50 -2.71
C ALA A 83 0.29 9.41 -2.97
N ALA A 84 0.12 10.45 -3.77
CA ALA A 84 1.18 11.41 -4.07
C ALA A 84 1.67 12.12 -2.81
N ARG A 85 0.77 12.54 -1.93
CA ARG A 85 1.14 13.19 -0.67
C ARG A 85 1.91 12.24 0.24
N LYS A 86 1.47 10.99 0.34
CA LYS A 86 2.13 9.99 1.16
C LYS A 86 3.55 9.71 0.68
N LYS A 87 3.71 9.54 -0.63
CA LYS A 87 5.02 9.33 -1.24
C LYS A 87 5.97 10.52 -0.98
N ALA A 88 5.47 11.73 -1.18
CA ALA A 88 6.25 12.94 -0.95
C ALA A 88 6.70 13.06 0.51
N LYS A 89 5.82 12.75 1.45
CA LYS A 89 6.12 12.78 2.88
C LYS A 89 7.21 11.78 3.24
N LEU A 90 7.11 10.56 2.73
CA LEU A 90 8.10 9.51 2.98
C LEU A 90 9.47 9.88 2.40
N ALA A 91 9.49 10.40 1.17
CA ALA A 91 10.73 10.86 0.53
C ALA A 91 11.38 12.00 1.32
N ALA A 92 10.56 12.91 1.87
CA ALA A 92 11.06 14.01 2.68
C ALA A 92 11.71 13.52 3.98
N HIS A 93 11.17 12.47 4.59
CA HIS A 93 11.77 11.86 5.78
C HIS A 93 13.18 11.33 5.48
N LEU A 94 13.35 10.67 4.35
CA LEU A 94 14.68 10.16 3.96
C LEU A 94 15.63 11.32 3.65
N LYS A 95 15.16 12.32 2.94
CA LYS A 95 15.98 13.49 2.58
C LYS A 95 16.49 14.25 3.81
N ALA A 96 15.65 14.33 4.85
CA ALA A 96 16.00 15.01 6.10
C ALA A 96 16.98 14.21 6.97
N ALA A 97 17.11 12.92 6.72
CA ALA A 97 18.04 12.07 7.44
C ALA A 97 19.44 12.21 6.85
#